data_01b393c40a0422e879db862e9c4f1d61
#
_entry.id   01b393c40a0422e879db862e9c4f1d61
#
_cell.length_a   1.000
_cell.length_b   1.000
_cell.length_c   1.000
_cell.angle_alpha   90.00
_cell.angle_beta   90.00
_cell.angle_gamma   90.00
#
_symmetry.space_group_name_H-M   'P 1'
#
loop_
_entity.id
_entity.type
_entity.pdbx_description
1 polymer ?
#
loop_
_entity_poly.entity_id
_entity_poly.type
_entity_poly.pdbx_seq_one_letter_code
_entity_poly.pdbx_strand_id
1 'polypeptide(L)'
;VGGVADLDDKLLDEVTALNEWPVPIDGTFEEDFLSVPPEALVATMKGHQKYFPVFDKTGGLMNHFITIANLESQQPEVIREGNERVIRPRLADAKFFWEQDGKHRLFDHIQKLEHVVFQNQLGSMFEKSVRVAALAADIAEGIGGDPKLARRAGELSRCDLMTQMVVEFPEMQGIMGR
;
A
#
# COMPACT_ATOMS: atom_id res chain seq x y z
N VAL A 1 -13.50 -4.30 20.85
CA VAL A 1 -13.63 -4.30 19.37
C VAL A 1 -13.68 -5.74 18.83
N GLY A 2 -13.06 -6.71 19.49
CA GLY A 2 -13.07 -8.13 19.10
C GLY A 2 -12.04 -8.50 18.02
N GLY A 3 -11.19 -7.57 17.62
CA GLY A 3 -10.07 -7.76 16.70
C GLY A 3 -8.72 -7.74 17.39
N VAL A 4 -7.66 -7.89 16.60
CA VAL A 4 -6.26 -7.84 17.02
C VAL A 4 -5.58 -6.68 16.29
N ALA A 5 -4.94 -5.77 17.04
CA ALA A 5 -4.15 -4.70 16.45
C ALA A 5 -2.86 -5.26 15.82
N ASP A 6 -2.49 -4.77 14.65
CA ASP A 6 -1.22 -5.08 14.02
C ASP A 6 -0.09 -4.28 14.68
N LEU A 7 0.61 -4.93 15.58
CA LEU A 7 1.75 -4.37 16.32
C LEU A 7 3.05 -4.54 15.51
N ASP A 8 3.13 -3.85 14.37
CA ASP A 8 4.37 -3.75 13.61
C ASP A 8 5.49 -3.16 14.49
N ASP A 9 6.60 -3.89 14.66
CA ASP A 9 7.68 -3.54 15.59
C ASP A 9 8.25 -2.16 15.31
N LYS A 10 8.43 -1.79 14.04
CA LYS A 10 8.96 -0.48 13.65
C LYS A 10 8.02 0.65 14.03
N LEU A 11 6.72 0.48 13.77
CA LEU A 11 5.72 1.46 14.15
C LEU A 11 5.60 1.57 15.65
N LEU A 12 5.65 0.43 16.36
CA LEU A 12 5.58 0.39 17.82
C LEU A 12 6.76 1.13 18.46
N ASP A 13 7.99 0.90 17.97
CA ASP A 13 9.19 1.59 18.43
C ASP A 13 9.09 3.11 18.21
N GLU A 14 8.63 3.52 17.01
CA GLU A 14 8.44 4.93 16.67
C GLU A 14 7.39 5.59 17.59
N VAL A 15 6.23 4.97 17.76
CA VAL A 15 5.15 5.50 18.60
C VAL A 15 5.57 5.53 20.07
N THR A 16 6.30 4.51 20.53
CA THR A 16 6.83 4.47 21.91
C THR A 16 7.81 5.63 22.15
N ALA A 17 8.65 5.94 21.17
CA ALA A 17 9.61 7.05 21.31
C ALA A 17 8.94 8.45 21.32
N LEU A 18 7.71 8.55 20.79
CA LEU A 18 6.95 9.80 20.70
C LEU A 18 6.04 10.06 21.92
N ASN A 19 5.87 9.09 22.82
CA ASN A 19 4.89 9.18 23.90
C ASN A 19 5.51 8.93 25.27
N GLU A 20 5.33 9.88 26.19
CA GLU A 20 5.72 9.76 27.59
C GLU A 20 4.61 9.12 28.44
N TRP A 21 3.36 9.33 28.04
CA TRP A 21 2.17 8.82 28.75
C TRP A 21 1.18 8.18 27.75
N PRO A 22 1.48 6.99 27.22
CA PRO A 22 0.69 6.39 26.15
C PRO A 22 -0.68 5.92 26.63
N VAL A 23 -1.73 6.40 25.98
CA VAL A 23 -3.12 5.99 26.20
C VAL A 23 -3.70 5.52 24.87
N PRO A 24 -4.07 4.24 24.72
CA PRO A 24 -4.67 3.74 23.49
C PRO A 24 -6.12 4.22 23.33
N ILE A 25 -6.44 4.70 22.15
CA ILE A 25 -7.80 5.11 21.76
C ILE A 25 -8.16 4.37 20.49
N ASP A 26 -9.29 3.66 20.50
CA ASP A 26 -9.86 3.04 19.32
C ASP A 26 -10.65 4.07 18.51
N GLY A 27 -10.54 3.99 17.19
CA GLY A 27 -11.33 4.76 16.25
C GLY A 27 -11.88 3.88 15.14
N THR A 28 -12.82 4.43 14.39
CA THR A 28 -13.48 3.74 13.28
C THR A 28 -13.46 4.59 12.01
N PHE A 29 -13.69 3.93 10.89
CA PHE A 29 -13.94 4.58 9.61
C PHE A 29 -15.06 3.85 8.86
N GLU A 30 -15.57 4.46 7.79
CA GLU A 30 -16.68 3.92 7.02
C GLU A 30 -16.29 2.59 6.35
N GLU A 31 -17.15 1.58 6.44
CA GLU A 31 -16.92 0.24 5.86
C GLU A 31 -16.71 0.28 4.34
N ASP A 32 -17.24 1.26 3.65
CA ASP A 32 -17.07 1.45 2.21
C ASP A 32 -15.59 1.53 1.77
N PHE A 33 -14.70 1.97 2.67
CA PHE A 33 -13.27 1.99 2.38
C PHE A 33 -12.65 0.59 2.31
N LEU A 34 -13.26 -0.41 2.92
CA LEU A 34 -12.77 -1.80 2.86
C LEU A 34 -12.86 -2.42 1.44
N SER A 35 -13.47 -1.71 0.49
CA SER A 35 -13.42 -2.07 -0.94
C SER A 35 -12.06 -1.82 -1.60
N VAL A 36 -11.20 -1.02 -0.95
CA VAL A 36 -9.81 -0.77 -1.37
C VAL A 36 -8.92 -1.91 -0.86
N PRO A 37 -7.86 -2.31 -1.58
CA PRO A 37 -6.92 -3.32 -1.08
C PRO A 37 -6.46 -3.01 0.33
N PRO A 38 -6.50 -3.98 1.25
CA PRO A 38 -6.11 -3.78 2.65
C PRO A 38 -4.72 -3.18 2.81
N GLU A 39 -3.79 -3.55 1.94
CA GLU A 39 -2.41 -3.07 1.96
C GLU A 39 -2.33 -1.54 1.80
N ALA A 40 -3.18 -0.94 0.95
CA ALA A 40 -3.22 0.50 0.75
C ALA A 40 -3.80 1.23 1.97
N LEU A 41 -4.85 0.68 2.59
CA LEU A 41 -5.42 1.24 3.82
C LEU A 41 -4.43 1.14 4.99
N VAL A 42 -3.74 0.01 5.12
CA VAL A 42 -2.70 -0.22 6.13
C VAL A 42 -1.54 0.75 5.94
N ALA A 43 -1.06 0.93 4.71
CA ALA A 43 -0.01 1.89 4.38
C ALA A 43 -0.41 3.32 4.77
N THR A 44 -1.65 3.71 4.44
CA THR A 44 -2.21 5.02 4.80
C THR A 44 -2.25 5.22 6.32
N MET A 45 -2.76 4.25 7.07
CA MET A 45 -2.88 4.32 8.54
C MET A 45 -1.51 4.40 9.20
N LYS A 46 -0.59 3.50 8.85
CA LYS A 46 0.76 3.43 9.46
C LYS A 46 1.64 4.59 9.05
N GLY A 47 1.72 4.89 7.76
CA GLY A 47 2.64 5.87 7.20
C GLY A 47 2.29 7.30 7.58
N HIS A 48 1.04 7.69 7.38
CA HIS A 48 0.62 9.08 7.54
C HIS A 48 0.20 9.44 8.97
N GLN A 49 -0.45 8.52 9.69
CA GLN A 49 -1.09 8.84 10.97
C GLN A 49 -0.53 8.07 12.16
N LYS A 50 0.37 7.10 11.93
CA LYS A 50 0.94 6.25 12.99
C LYS A 50 -0.14 5.48 13.75
N TYR A 51 -1.19 5.07 13.03
CA TYR A 51 -2.26 4.25 13.58
C TYR A 51 -1.96 2.77 13.38
N PHE A 52 -2.39 1.96 14.34
CA PHE A 52 -2.31 0.51 14.29
C PHE A 52 -3.61 -0.05 13.70
N PRO A 53 -3.59 -0.67 12.52
CA PRO A 53 -4.77 -1.31 11.93
C PRO A 53 -5.24 -2.47 12.80
N VAL A 54 -6.54 -2.75 12.77
CA VAL A 54 -7.14 -3.86 13.51
C VAL A 54 -7.62 -4.91 12.52
N PHE A 55 -7.24 -6.17 12.77
CA PHE A 55 -7.64 -7.31 11.98
C PHE A 55 -8.57 -8.23 12.79
N ASP A 56 -9.48 -8.90 12.10
CA ASP A 56 -10.29 -9.94 12.70
C ASP A 56 -9.48 -11.23 12.94
N LYS A 57 -10.12 -12.25 13.55
CA LYS A 57 -9.48 -13.55 13.84
C LYS A 57 -9.13 -14.37 12.60
N THR A 58 -9.67 -14.00 11.43
CA THR A 58 -9.41 -14.66 10.14
C THR A 58 -8.33 -13.94 9.32
N GLY A 59 -7.83 -12.80 9.82
CA GLY A 59 -6.83 -11.97 9.16
C GLY A 59 -7.43 -10.92 8.20
N GLY A 60 -8.74 -10.70 8.22
CA GLY A 60 -9.40 -9.63 7.48
C GLY A 60 -9.22 -8.27 8.16
N LEU A 61 -8.93 -7.22 7.39
CA LEU A 61 -8.87 -5.87 7.91
C LEU A 61 -10.27 -5.42 8.36
N MET A 62 -10.35 -4.92 9.58
CA MET A 62 -11.57 -4.33 10.12
C MET A 62 -11.57 -2.81 9.89
N ASN A 63 -12.74 -2.21 9.89
CA ASN A 63 -12.91 -0.75 9.83
C ASN A 63 -12.58 -0.06 11.18
N HIS A 64 -11.52 -0.53 11.84
CA HIS A 64 -11.05 -0.06 13.12
C HIS A 64 -9.55 0.23 13.10
N PHE A 65 -9.13 1.19 13.89
CA PHE A 65 -7.72 1.47 14.13
C PHE A 65 -7.49 1.83 15.60
N ILE A 66 -6.25 1.68 16.06
CA ILE A 66 -5.82 2.16 17.37
C ILE A 66 -4.84 3.31 17.15
N THR A 67 -5.09 4.43 17.82
CA THR A 67 -4.12 5.53 17.95
C THR A 67 -3.65 5.65 19.41
N ILE A 68 -2.48 6.24 19.61
CA ILE A 68 -1.94 6.47 20.94
C ILE A 68 -1.97 7.97 21.23
N ALA A 69 -2.73 8.35 22.25
CA ALA A 69 -2.71 9.71 22.79
C ALA A 69 -1.60 9.81 23.85
N ASN A 70 -0.91 10.96 23.91
CA ASN A 70 0.13 11.21 24.93
C ASN A 70 -0.43 11.92 26.17
N LEU A 71 -1.66 11.59 26.56
CA LEU A 71 -2.30 12.09 27.79
C LEU A 71 -3.55 11.27 28.12
N GLU A 72 -3.89 11.21 29.40
CA GLU A 72 -5.18 10.72 29.86
C GLU A 72 -6.22 11.85 29.82
N SER A 73 -7.05 11.83 28.76
CA SER A 73 -8.08 12.88 28.57
C SER A 73 -9.32 12.61 29.42
N GLN A 74 -9.92 13.68 29.93
CA GLN A 74 -11.25 13.61 30.53
C GLN A 74 -12.37 13.46 29.48
N GLN A 75 -12.05 13.66 28.18
CA GLN A 75 -12.98 13.55 27.06
C GLN A 75 -12.33 12.74 25.92
N PRO A 76 -12.10 11.43 26.10
CA PRO A 76 -11.45 10.58 25.09
C PRO A 76 -12.23 10.53 23.78
N GLU A 77 -13.54 10.73 23.82
CA GLU A 77 -14.41 10.80 22.63
C GLU A 77 -14.00 11.93 21.67
N VAL A 78 -13.60 13.08 22.21
CA VAL A 78 -13.14 14.22 21.39
C VAL A 78 -11.85 13.87 20.62
N ILE A 79 -10.96 13.13 21.28
CA ILE A 79 -9.73 12.65 20.63
C ILE A 79 -10.07 11.63 19.56
N ARG A 80 -10.96 10.67 19.84
CA ARG A 80 -11.45 9.68 18.86
C ARG A 80 -12.01 10.36 17.62
N GLU A 81 -13.01 11.22 17.79
CA GLU A 81 -13.66 11.95 16.68
C GLU A 81 -12.66 12.79 15.88
N GLY A 82 -11.68 13.39 16.55
CA GLY A 82 -10.60 14.14 15.90
C GLY A 82 -9.77 13.25 14.97
N ASN A 83 -9.37 12.05 15.44
CA ASN A 83 -8.58 11.11 14.66
C ASN A 83 -9.42 10.48 13.51
N GLU A 84 -10.67 10.14 13.74
CA GLU A 84 -11.60 9.67 12.71
C GLU A 84 -11.81 10.71 11.60
N ARG A 85 -11.88 12.00 11.96
CA ARG A 85 -11.97 13.11 11.00
C ARG A 85 -10.70 13.26 10.17
N VAL A 86 -9.51 13.01 10.76
CA VAL A 86 -8.22 13.12 10.06
C VAL A 86 -7.97 11.96 9.12
N ILE A 87 -8.33 10.73 9.51
CA ILE A 87 -8.06 9.55 8.67
C ILE A 87 -8.99 9.49 7.44
N ARG A 88 -10.24 9.95 7.56
CA ARG A 88 -11.23 9.86 6.50
C ARG A 88 -10.79 10.42 5.15
N PRO A 89 -10.27 11.66 5.02
CA PRO A 89 -9.77 12.16 3.74
C PRO A 89 -8.60 11.34 3.20
N ARG A 90 -7.74 10.80 4.04
CA ARG A 90 -6.61 9.96 3.62
C ARG A 90 -7.07 8.64 3.01
N LEU A 91 -8.07 7.99 3.61
CA LEU A 91 -8.67 6.78 3.06
C LEU A 91 -9.48 7.10 1.77
N ALA A 92 -10.10 8.27 1.71
CA ALA A 92 -10.77 8.73 0.50
C ALA A 92 -9.80 8.95 -0.68
N ASP A 93 -8.61 9.51 -0.42
CA ASP A 93 -7.55 9.65 -1.41
C ASP A 93 -7.08 8.27 -1.90
N ALA A 94 -6.83 7.32 -1.00
CA ALA A 94 -6.46 5.95 -1.37
C ALA A 94 -7.54 5.26 -2.23
N LYS A 95 -8.81 5.42 -1.85
CA LYS A 95 -9.95 4.91 -2.63
C LYS A 95 -10.02 5.55 -4.02
N PHE A 96 -9.83 6.86 -4.09
CA PHE A 96 -9.83 7.60 -5.35
C PHE A 96 -8.73 7.08 -6.29
N PHE A 97 -7.50 6.95 -5.82
CA PHE A 97 -6.38 6.46 -6.65
C PHE A 97 -6.61 5.02 -7.10
N TRP A 98 -7.09 4.15 -6.21
CA TRP A 98 -7.47 2.79 -6.56
C TRP A 98 -8.51 2.74 -7.69
N GLU A 99 -9.57 3.54 -7.57
CA GLU A 99 -10.64 3.61 -8.58
C GLU A 99 -10.15 4.23 -9.91
N GLN A 100 -9.22 5.21 -9.88
CA GLN A 100 -8.67 5.79 -11.09
C GLN A 100 -7.74 4.79 -11.81
N ASP A 101 -6.86 4.14 -11.09
CA ASP A 101 -5.93 3.15 -11.66
C ASP A 101 -6.69 1.96 -12.25
N GLY A 102 -7.79 1.53 -11.63
CA GLY A 102 -8.65 0.47 -12.14
C GLY A 102 -9.33 0.75 -13.50
N LYS A 103 -9.34 2.00 -13.96
CA LYS A 103 -9.85 2.38 -15.28
C LYS A 103 -8.88 2.09 -16.42
N HIS A 104 -7.61 1.80 -16.11
CA HIS A 104 -6.55 1.58 -17.07
C HIS A 104 -5.98 0.16 -16.90
N ARG A 105 -5.61 -0.45 -18.04
CA ARG A 105 -4.92 -1.73 -17.99
C ARG A 105 -3.45 -1.49 -17.63
N LEU A 106 -2.85 -2.40 -16.89
CA LEU A 106 -1.43 -2.33 -16.53
C LEU A 106 -0.54 -2.19 -17.79
N PHE A 107 -0.93 -2.83 -18.88
CA PHE A 107 -0.25 -2.73 -20.18
C PHE A 107 -0.16 -1.30 -20.74
N ASP A 108 -1.15 -0.47 -20.48
CA ASP A 108 -1.22 0.90 -21.02
C ASP A 108 -0.13 1.81 -20.44
N HIS A 109 0.56 1.33 -19.39
CA HIS A 109 1.67 2.03 -18.73
C HIS A 109 3.07 1.65 -19.27
N ILE A 110 3.19 0.62 -20.13
CA ILE A 110 4.52 0.12 -20.58
C ILE A 110 5.37 1.26 -21.19
N GLN A 111 4.81 2.03 -22.13
CA GLN A 111 5.56 3.08 -22.79
C GLN A 111 5.97 4.23 -21.88
N LYS A 112 5.20 4.49 -20.81
CA LYS A 112 5.55 5.53 -19.83
C LYS A 112 6.85 5.20 -19.08
N LEU A 113 7.23 3.93 -18.99
CA LEU A 113 8.48 3.48 -18.38
C LEU A 113 9.74 3.96 -19.13
N GLU A 114 9.62 4.43 -20.36
CA GLU A 114 10.73 5.05 -21.13
C GLU A 114 11.26 6.30 -20.42
N HIS A 115 10.39 7.02 -19.71
CA HIS A 115 10.74 8.23 -18.99
C HIS A 115 11.25 7.99 -17.57
N VAL A 116 11.22 6.75 -17.09
CA VAL A 116 11.73 6.37 -15.76
C VAL A 116 13.15 5.85 -15.90
N VAL A 117 14.12 6.59 -15.40
CA VAL A 117 15.53 6.19 -15.42
C VAL A 117 15.76 5.00 -14.51
N PHE A 118 16.27 3.89 -15.03
CA PHE A 118 16.75 2.79 -14.22
C PHE A 118 18.18 3.07 -13.71
N GLN A 119 19.08 3.37 -14.64
CA GLN A 119 20.47 3.73 -14.34
C GLN A 119 21.05 4.39 -15.60
N ASN A 120 21.85 5.45 -15.43
CA ASN A 120 22.33 6.28 -16.55
C ASN A 120 23.04 5.51 -17.68
N GLN A 121 23.77 4.45 -17.35
CA GLN A 121 24.50 3.65 -18.33
C GLN A 121 23.69 2.43 -18.82
N LEU A 122 22.62 2.06 -18.12
CA LEU A 122 21.79 0.87 -18.40
C LEU A 122 20.41 1.23 -18.97
N GLY A 123 20.12 2.54 -19.06
CA GLY A 123 18.92 3.07 -19.69
C GLY A 123 17.71 3.17 -18.78
N SER A 124 16.52 3.13 -19.37
CA SER A 124 15.24 3.31 -18.70
C SER A 124 14.69 2.02 -18.07
N MET A 125 13.63 2.16 -17.29
CA MET A 125 12.87 1.02 -16.77
C MET A 125 12.21 0.21 -17.89
N PHE A 126 11.81 0.85 -18.98
CA PHE A 126 11.32 0.16 -20.17
C PHE A 126 12.37 -0.77 -20.76
N GLU A 127 13.59 -0.27 -21.03
CA GLU A 127 14.67 -1.08 -21.58
C GLU A 127 15.06 -2.22 -20.63
N LYS A 128 15.04 -1.97 -19.30
CA LYS A 128 15.21 -3.03 -18.32
C LYS A 128 14.11 -4.10 -18.41
N SER A 129 12.85 -3.70 -18.53
CA SER A 129 11.72 -4.64 -18.65
C SER A 129 11.83 -5.49 -19.91
N VAL A 130 12.28 -4.93 -21.03
CA VAL A 130 12.55 -5.67 -22.27
C VAL A 130 13.61 -6.76 -22.05
N ARG A 131 14.72 -6.43 -21.39
CA ARG A 131 15.78 -7.42 -21.07
C ARG A 131 15.27 -8.51 -20.12
N VAL A 132 14.49 -8.13 -19.09
CA VAL A 132 13.89 -9.07 -18.16
C VAL A 132 12.90 -10.00 -18.86
N ALA A 133 12.08 -9.47 -19.75
CA ALA A 133 11.09 -10.25 -20.51
C ALA A 133 11.77 -11.28 -21.44
N ALA A 134 12.85 -10.90 -22.12
CA ALA A 134 13.62 -11.82 -22.95
C ALA A 134 14.22 -12.95 -22.11
N LEU A 135 14.93 -12.60 -21.03
CA LEU A 135 15.55 -13.58 -20.14
C LEU A 135 14.51 -14.52 -19.48
N ALA A 136 13.37 -13.97 -19.07
CA ALA A 136 12.29 -14.77 -18.50
C ALA A 136 11.74 -15.81 -19.47
N ALA A 137 11.60 -15.42 -20.77
CA ALA A 137 11.16 -16.35 -21.82
C ALA A 137 12.18 -17.47 -22.04
N ASP A 138 13.47 -17.14 -22.13
CA ASP A 138 14.56 -18.12 -22.34
C ASP A 138 14.65 -19.12 -21.18
N ILE A 139 14.53 -18.61 -19.92
CA ILE A 139 14.51 -19.47 -18.73
C ILE A 139 13.27 -20.38 -18.75
N ALA A 140 12.09 -19.83 -19.04
CA ALA A 140 10.86 -20.61 -19.07
C ALA A 140 10.93 -21.74 -20.10
N GLU A 141 11.48 -21.49 -21.28
CA GLU A 141 11.70 -22.51 -22.30
C GLU A 141 12.65 -23.61 -21.78
N GLY A 142 13.74 -23.23 -21.13
CA GLY A 142 14.75 -24.17 -20.61
C GLY A 142 14.23 -25.09 -19.50
N ILE A 143 13.23 -24.64 -18.72
CA ILE A 143 12.62 -25.42 -17.63
C ILE A 143 11.27 -26.07 -17.99
N GLY A 144 10.85 -25.98 -19.27
CA GLY A 144 9.59 -26.55 -19.76
C GLY A 144 8.33 -25.75 -19.37
N GLY A 145 8.48 -24.46 -19.06
CA GLY A 145 7.40 -23.51 -18.83
C GLY A 145 6.89 -22.87 -20.11
N ASP A 146 5.94 -21.93 -20.01
CA ASP A 146 5.42 -21.16 -21.14
C ASP A 146 6.23 -19.88 -21.36
N PRO A 147 7.07 -19.80 -22.45
CA PRO A 147 7.91 -18.63 -22.70
C PRO A 147 7.11 -17.38 -23.07
N LYS A 148 5.89 -17.53 -23.62
CA LYS A 148 5.03 -16.38 -23.98
C LYS A 148 4.47 -15.72 -22.72
N LEU A 149 3.98 -16.51 -21.78
CA LEU A 149 3.48 -16.00 -20.50
C LEU A 149 4.61 -15.40 -19.67
N ALA A 150 5.79 -16.03 -19.64
CA ALA A 150 6.97 -15.51 -18.95
C ALA A 150 7.43 -14.17 -19.53
N ARG A 151 7.48 -14.03 -20.87
CA ARG A 151 7.77 -12.76 -21.55
C ARG A 151 6.77 -11.69 -21.15
N ARG A 152 5.48 -12.03 -21.21
CA ARG A 152 4.41 -11.10 -20.87
C ARG A 152 4.50 -10.63 -19.41
N ALA A 153 4.77 -11.53 -18.49
CA ALA A 153 4.99 -11.18 -17.09
C ALA A 153 6.20 -10.23 -16.91
N GLY A 154 7.31 -10.49 -17.62
CA GLY A 154 8.47 -9.62 -17.63
C GLY A 154 8.19 -8.21 -18.14
N GLU A 155 7.44 -8.09 -19.23
CA GLU A 155 7.02 -6.80 -19.80
C GLU A 155 6.18 -5.97 -18.82
N LEU A 156 5.29 -6.62 -18.06
CA LEU A 156 4.37 -5.96 -17.14
C LEU A 156 4.95 -5.71 -15.76
N SER A 157 6.06 -6.35 -15.41
CA SER A 157 6.59 -6.46 -14.04
C SER A 157 6.91 -5.14 -13.34
N ARG A 158 6.94 -4.01 -14.07
CA ARG A 158 7.25 -2.67 -13.53
C ARG A 158 6.23 -1.62 -13.92
N CYS A 159 5.13 -2.03 -14.58
CA CYS A 159 4.13 -1.09 -15.06
C CYS A 159 3.36 -0.40 -13.92
N ASP A 160 3.30 -1.03 -12.76
CA ASP A 160 2.68 -0.49 -11.55
C ASP A 160 3.39 0.76 -11.02
N LEU A 161 4.67 0.96 -11.32
CA LEU A 161 5.38 2.21 -11.03
C LEU A 161 4.69 3.46 -11.59
N MET A 162 3.87 3.29 -12.61
CA MET A 162 3.18 4.38 -13.30
C MET A 162 1.73 4.55 -12.84
N THR A 163 1.27 3.77 -11.87
CA THR A 163 -0.03 3.93 -11.24
C THR A 163 -0.01 5.09 -10.26
N GLN A 164 -1.15 5.77 -10.08
CA GLN A 164 -1.28 6.85 -9.11
C GLN A 164 -1.10 6.33 -7.69
N MET A 165 -1.59 5.13 -7.43
CA MET A 165 -1.42 4.46 -6.14
C MET A 165 0.06 4.28 -5.76
N VAL A 166 0.92 3.81 -6.67
CA VAL A 166 2.35 3.62 -6.37
C VAL A 166 3.10 4.95 -6.30
N VAL A 167 2.64 5.98 -7.02
CA VAL A 167 3.22 7.33 -6.93
C VAL A 167 2.96 7.94 -5.54
N GLU A 168 1.75 7.77 -5.00
CA GLU A 168 1.38 8.29 -3.67
C GLU A 168 1.87 7.38 -2.53
N PHE A 169 1.80 6.06 -2.73
CA PHE A 169 2.20 5.03 -1.77
C PHE A 169 3.28 4.12 -2.38
N PRO A 170 4.57 4.49 -2.32
CA PRO A 170 5.67 3.73 -2.95
C PRO A 170 5.78 2.28 -2.47
N GLU A 171 5.35 1.98 -1.25
CA GLU A 171 5.28 0.65 -0.67
C GLU A 171 4.26 -0.27 -1.37
N MET A 172 3.35 0.30 -2.16
CA MET A 172 2.40 -0.45 -2.97
C MET A 172 3.02 -1.04 -4.25
N GLN A 173 4.29 -0.73 -4.52
CA GLN A 173 5.02 -1.31 -5.64
C GLN A 173 5.06 -2.84 -5.54
N GLY A 174 4.73 -3.52 -6.63
CA GLY A 174 4.62 -4.98 -6.69
C GLY A 174 3.26 -5.49 -6.22
N ILE A 175 2.59 -4.81 -5.28
CA ILE A 175 1.23 -5.13 -4.84
C ILE A 175 0.24 -4.72 -5.93
N MET A 176 0.36 -3.50 -6.45
CA MET A 176 -0.48 -2.99 -7.54
C MET A 176 -0.27 -3.70 -8.88
N GLY A 177 0.88 -4.33 -9.07
CA GLY A 177 1.22 -5.11 -10.27
C GLY A 177 0.76 -6.56 -10.25
N ARG A 178 0.23 -7.02 -9.12
CA ARG A 178 -0.22 -8.41 -8.89
C ARG A 178 -1.68 -8.56 -9.34
#